data_3c6a0e400f26b2c882bec3db35f10766
#
_entry.id   3c6a0e400f26b2c882bec3db35f10766
#
_cell.length_a   1.000
_cell.length_b   1.000
_cell.length_c   1.000
_cell.angle_alpha   90.00
_cell.angle_beta   90.00
_cell.angle_gamma   90.00
#
_symmetry.space_group_name_H-M   'P 1'
#
loop_
_entity.id
_entity.type
_entity.pdbx_description
1 polymer ?
#
loop_
_entity_poly.entity_id
_entity_poly.type
_entity_poly.pdbx_seq_one_letter_code
_entity_poly.pdbx_strand_id
1 'polypeptide(L)'
;MSVIETIKIPQDNVNDSEVTISNIYIDQNMHADENSLIMDYETSKANFEISTTKKGYVQYNCAEGDIVQIGETIAIVSNDEDYVHQFEKYLSETIIPEQTFSKKATKLISEMSIDKSVFKDDKFVTEEIVREFLSNSNNIGKDSEIIKLSPRKISEINNLSNVSRNGLVSTVEKTFNSSIINTETLYERNEFKGSLSLLLIKVISQFLALKKYKHLNSFCDGENIYIRKDINFGLALNLGSGLKIGVIRKSDTLTINEIESNAIHLIDKYIDDKLKKEDVEDFSIVLTDLTEKGIDNFTPLITTSNSLMIGLAGEKGSIQRLIISFDHRVTDGLEIATFVNDIIENLIESFPCAKI
;
A
#
# COMPACT_ATOMS: atom_id res chain seq x y z
N MET A 1 29.46 -35.31 -15.16
CA MET A 1 29.86 -34.17 -14.30
C MET A 1 28.60 -33.49 -13.88
N SER A 2 28.21 -33.58 -12.63
CA SER A 2 26.95 -32.97 -12.24
C SER A 2 27.03 -32.50 -10.81
N VAL A 3 26.62 -31.26 -10.58
CA VAL A 3 26.15 -30.81 -9.29
C VAL A 3 24.99 -31.71 -8.91
N ILE A 4 25.08 -32.31 -7.75
CA ILE A 4 24.07 -33.26 -7.25
C ILE A 4 23.17 -32.63 -6.18
N GLU A 5 23.60 -31.51 -5.60
CA GLU A 5 22.83 -30.71 -4.67
C GLU A 5 23.24 -29.24 -4.74
N THR A 6 22.26 -28.35 -4.60
CA THR A 6 22.47 -26.91 -4.45
C THR A 6 21.86 -26.47 -3.13
N ILE A 7 22.65 -25.85 -2.27
CA ILE A 7 22.27 -25.44 -0.94
C ILE A 7 22.08 -23.93 -0.89
N LYS A 8 20.89 -23.51 -0.45
CA LYS A 8 20.50 -22.12 -0.34
C LYS A 8 20.15 -21.78 1.10
N ILE A 9 20.28 -20.52 1.48
CA ILE A 9 19.75 -20.02 2.76
C ILE A 9 18.22 -20.15 2.74
N PRO A 10 17.61 -20.94 3.64
CA PRO A 10 16.16 -21.08 3.73
C PRO A 10 15.51 -19.81 4.28
N GLN A 11 14.22 -19.62 3.99
CA GLN A 11 13.43 -18.54 4.55
C GLN A 11 12.71 -19.02 5.80
N ASP A 12 13.38 -19.00 6.95
CA ASP A 12 12.82 -19.49 8.21
C ASP A 12 11.92 -18.45 8.90
N ASN A 13 12.09 -17.16 8.57
CA ASN A 13 11.27 -16.06 9.08
C ASN A 13 10.90 -15.05 7.98
N VAL A 14 9.68 -14.58 7.99
CA VAL A 14 9.14 -13.60 7.01
C VAL A 14 9.83 -12.22 7.13
N ASN A 15 10.44 -11.91 8.26
CA ASN A 15 11.00 -10.60 8.58
C ASN A 15 12.52 -10.49 8.39
N ASP A 16 13.22 -11.61 8.18
CA ASP A 16 14.67 -11.59 7.98
C ASP A 16 14.96 -11.55 6.47
N SER A 17 15.81 -10.66 6.03
CA SER A 17 16.24 -10.53 4.62
C SER A 17 17.66 -11.04 4.39
N GLU A 18 18.45 -11.13 5.46
CA GLU A 18 19.85 -11.54 5.43
C GLU A 18 20.22 -12.30 6.70
N VAL A 19 21.26 -13.12 6.61
CA VAL A 19 21.82 -13.91 7.72
C VAL A 19 23.32 -13.80 7.73
N THR A 20 23.97 -14.06 8.87
CA THR A 20 25.43 -14.12 8.98
C THR A 20 25.89 -15.56 9.06
N ILE A 21 26.86 -15.99 8.26
CA ILE A 21 27.49 -17.30 8.35
C ILE A 21 28.35 -17.35 9.60
N SER A 22 28.03 -18.24 10.54
CA SER A 22 28.72 -18.31 11.83
C SER A 22 29.93 -19.25 11.79
N ASN A 23 29.73 -20.51 11.33
CA ASN A 23 30.81 -21.48 11.23
C ASN A 23 30.66 -22.35 9.98
N ILE A 24 31.80 -22.79 9.44
CA ILE A 24 31.89 -23.79 8.36
C ILE A 24 32.62 -25.03 8.92
N TYR A 25 31.95 -26.18 8.95
CA TYR A 25 32.43 -27.40 9.60
C TYR A 25 33.19 -28.34 8.67
N ILE A 26 32.98 -28.23 7.37
CA ILE A 26 33.67 -29.00 6.34
C ILE A 26 34.44 -28.03 5.45
N ASP A 27 35.74 -28.22 5.30
CA ASP A 27 36.58 -27.33 4.49
C ASP A 27 36.18 -27.38 3.01
N GLN A 28 36.52 -26.30 2.30
CA GLN A 28 36.34 -26.17 0.85
C GLN A 28 36.92 -27.36 0.10
N ASN A 29 36.16 -27.96 -0.82
CA ASN A 29 36.50 -29.13 -1.63
C ASN A 29 36.72 -30.43 -0.86
N MET A 30 36.33 -30.53 0.38
CA MET A 30 36.35 -31.77 1.13
C MET A 30 35.07 -32.58 0.91
N HIS A 31 35.19 -33.90 1.07
CA HIS A 31 34.07 -34.82 0.94
C HIS A 31 33.18 -34.81 2.17
N ALA A 32 31.87 -34.59 1.97
CA ALA A 32 30.82 -34.73 2.99
C ALA A 32 30.02 -36.02 2.76
N ASP A 33 29.67 -36.70 3.83
CA ASP A 33 28.72 -37.80 3.78
C ASP A 33 27.28 -37.26 3.77
N GLU A 34 26.33 -38.13 3.44
CA GLU A 34 24.90 -37.77 3.47
C GLU A 34 24.48 -37.37 4.90
N ASN A 35 23.75 -36.25 5.03
CA ASN A 35 23.34 -35.64 6.30
C ASN A 35 24.48 -35.09 7.17
N SER A 36 25.66 -34.84 6.60
CA SER A 36 26.75 -34.17 7.33
C SER A 36 26.40 -32.70 7.53
N LEU A 37 26.61 -32.19 8.75
CA LEU A 37 26.58 -30.78 9.06
C LEU A 37 27.72 -30.06 8.32
N ILE A 38 27.38 -29.06 7.51
CA ILE A 38 28.34 -28.34 6.69
C ILE A 38 28.62 -26.92 7.20
N MET A 39 27.61 -26.24 7.73
CA MET A 39 27.73 -24.90 8.31
C MET A 39 26.58 -24.58 9.23
N ASP A 40 26.73 -23.47 9.96
CA ASP A 40 25.63 -22.81 10.66
C ASP A 40 25.58 -21.31 10.30
N TYR A 41 24.42 -20.71 10.49
CA TYR A 41 24.18 -19.29 10.28
C TYR A 41 23.32 -18.70 11.39
N GLU A 42 23.49 -17.40 11.63
CA GLU A 42 22.79 -16.66 12.65
C GLU A 42 21.82 -15.65 12.01
N THR A 43 20.58 -15.67 12.51
CA THR A 43 19.59 -14.64 12.27
C THR A 43 19.53 -13.68 13.45
N SER A 44 18.72 -12.63 13.36
CA SER A 44 18.48 -11.70 14.49
C SER A 44 17.95 -12.38 15.77
N LYS A 45 17.50 -13.66 15.71
CA LYS A 45 16.78 -14.35 16.79
C LYS A 45 17.33 -15.73 17.18
N ALA A 46 18.00 -16.42 16.27
CA ALA A 46 18.43 -17.80 16.50
C ALA A 46 19.55 -18.20 15.53
N ASN A 47 20.29 -19.27 15.91
CA ASN A 47 21.25 -19.95 15.06
C ASN A 47 20.60 -21.20 14.44
N PHE A 48 20.91 -21.46 13.19
CA PHE A 48 20.39 -22.57 12.40
C PHE A 48 21.54 -23.35 11.77
N GLU A 49 21.37 -24.67 11.69
CA GLU A 49 22.34 -25.58 11.12
C GLU A 49 21.92 -26.01 9.70
N ILE A 50 22.89 -26.08 8.78
CA ILE A 50 22.69 -26.57 7.42
C ILE A 50 23.48 -27.85 7.22
N SER A 51 22.77 -28.91 6.80
CA SER A 51 23.37 -30.20 6.46
C SER A 51 23.13 -30.54 5.00
N THR A 52 24.10 -31.22 4.38
CA THR A 52 23.91 -31.77 3.02
C THR A 52 22.95 -32.99 3.05
N THR A 53 22.12 -33.13 2.01
CA THR A 53 21.28 -34.33 1.82
C THR A 53 21.89 -35.38 0.91
N LYS A 54 23.03 -35.04 0.30
CA LYS A 54 23.77 -35.90 -0.65
C LYS A 54 25.23 -35.98 -0.23
N LYS A 55 25.85 -37.14 -0.45
CA LYS A 55 27.30 -37.31 -0.29
C LYS A 55 28.05 -36.77 -1.50
N GLY A 56 29.14 -36.07 -1.28
CA GLY A 56 29.98 -35.52 -2.36
C GLY A 56 30.93 -34.46 -1.85
N TYR A 57 31.65 -33.80 -2.78
CA TYR A 57 32.57 -32.72 -2.48
C TYR A 57 31.82 -31.41 -2.36
N VAL A 58 32.00 -30.70 -1.23
CA VAL A 58 31.31 -29.44 -0.91
C VAL A 58 32.14 -28.26 -1.40
N GLN A 59 31.47 -27.31 -2.03
CA GLN A 59 32.07 -26.03 -2.44
C GLN A 59 31.19 -24.88 -1.99
N TYR A 60 31.80 -23.87 -1.36
CA TYR A 60 31.12 -22.70 -0.81
C TYR A 60 31.31 -21.46 -1.66
N ASN A 61 30.32 -20.59 -1.66
CA ASN A 61 30.35 -19.24 -2.24
C ASN A 61 30.40 -18.17 -1.13
N CYS A 62 30.64 -18.56 0.10
CA CYS A 62 30.72 -17.68 1.25
C CYS A 62 31.80 -18.15 2.22
N ALA A 63 32.19 -17.27 3.12
CA ALA A 63 33.14 -17.54 4.21
C ALA A 63 32.48 -17.25 5.57
N GLU A 64 33.12 -17.73 6.65
CA GLU A 64 32.70 -17.39 8.02
C GLU A 64 32.73 -15.86 8.23
N GLY A 65 31.65 -15.34 8.79
CA GLY A 65 31.44 -13.90 9.00
C GLY A 65 30.78 -13.16 7.83
N ASP A 66 30.55 -13.83 6.68
CA ASP A 66 29.86 -13.20 5.55
C ASP A 66 28.35 -13.01 5.85
N ILE A 67 27.82 -11.89 5.35
CA ILE A 67 26.38 -11.62 5.37
C ILE A 67 25.82 -12.01 4.00
N VAL A 68 24.91 -12.97 3.99
CA VAL A 68 24.29 -13.52 2.78
C VAL A 68 22.78 -13.31 2.78
N GLN A 69 22.18 -13.21 1.59
CA GLN A 69 20.74 -12.99 1.44
C GLN A 69 19.96 -14.30 1.58
N ILE A 70 18.74 -14.23 2.10
CA ILE A 70 17.81 -15.38 2.09
C ILE A 70 17.53 -15.80 0.64
N GLY A 71 17.59 -17.10 0.38
CA GLY A 71 17.43 -17.69 -0.96
C GLY A 71 18.71 -17.71 -1.81
N GLU A 72 19.80 -17.08 -1.36
CA GLU A 72 21.09 -17.13 -2.03
C GLU A 72 21.70 -18.51 -1.97
N THR A 73 22.36 -18.92 -3.07
CA THR A 73 23.10 -20.20 -3.14
C THR A 73 24.44 -20.03 -2.43
N ILE A 74 24.63 -20.73 -1.33
CA ILE A 74 25.81 -20.65 -0.46
C ILE A 74 26.78 -21.80 -0.65
N ALA A 75 26.29 -22.95 -1.09
CA ALA A 75 27.12 -24.11 -1.36
C ALA A 75 26.55 -24.98 -2.47
N ILE A 76 27.41 -25.81 -3.09
CA ILE A 76 27.03 -26.91 -3.96
C ILE A 76 27.73 -28.19 -3.49
N VAL A 77 27.10 -29.33 -3.78
CA VAL A 77 27.71 -30.64 -3.60
C VAL A 77 27.87 -31.28 -4.98
N SER A 78 29.05 -31.78 -5.28
CA SER A 78 29.37 -32.44 -6.55
C SER A 78 29.93 -33.84 -6.35
N ASN A 79 29.82 -34.68 -7.34
CA ASN A 79 30.40 -36.02 -7.34
C ASN A 79 31.82 -36.08 -7.92
N ASP A 80 32.46 -34.94 -8.16
CA ASP A 80 33.78 -34.83 -8.79
C ASP A 80 34.68 -33.90 -7.98
N GLU A 81 35.89 -34.39 -7.63
CA GLU A 81 36.89 -33.68 -6.83
C GLU A 81 37.49 -32.46 -7.57
N ASP A 82 37.59 -32.54 -8.90
CA ASP A 82 38.17 -31.47 -9.73
C ASP A 82 37.19 -30.33 -10.08
N TYR A 83 36.09 -30.21 -9.37
CA TYR A 83 35.02 -29.26 -9.67
C TYR A 83 35.30 -27.79 -9.23
N VAL A 84 36.46 -27.54 -8.67
CA VAL A 84 36.87 -26.23 -8.08
C VAL A 84 36.71 -25.05 -9.05
N HIS A 85 36.94 -25.26 -10.34
CA HIS A 85 36.82 -24.20 -11.37
C HIS A 85 35.40 -24.09 -11.98
N GLN A 86 34.44 -24.88 -11.51
CA GLN A 86 33.11 -24.96 -12.13
C GLN A 86 32.02 -24.32 -11.30
N PHE A 87 32.26 -23.95 -10.04
CA PHE A 87 31.26 -23.26 -9.23
C PHE A 87 30.95 -21.88 -9.84
N GLU A 88 31.97 -21.10 -10.19
CA GLU A 88 31.80 -19.84 -10.90
C GLU A 88 31.15 -20.04 -12.27
N LYS A 89 31.51 -21.12 -12.98
CA LYS A 89 30.91 -21.48 -14.26
C LYS A 89 29.45 -21.98 -14.09
N TYR A 90 29.16 -22.76 -13.04
CA TYR A 90 27.80 -23.18 -12.71
C TYR A 90 26.91 -21.99 -12.36
N LEU A 91 27.39 -21.06 -11.54
CA LEU A 91 26.71 -19.82 -11.26
C LEU A 91 26.48 -18.98 -12.53
N SER A 92 27.43 -18.97 -13.46
CA SER A 92 27.30 -18.23 -14.72
C SER A 92 26.37 -18.90 -15.75
N GLU A 93 26.19 -20.22 -15.70
CA GLU A 93 25.37 -21.00 -16.64
C GLU A 93 23.96 -21.27 -16.13
N THR A 94 23.77 -21.35 -14.81
CA THR A 94 22.48 -21.71 -14.19
C THR A 94 21.71 -20.51 -13.66
N ILE A 95 22.41 -19.43 -13.36
CA ILE A 95 21.83 -18.14 -13.08
C ILE A 95 21.84 -17.38 -14.41
N ILE A 96 20.67 -17.19 -15.02
CA ILE A 96 20.45 -16.01 -15.88
C ILE A 96 21.02 -14.86 -15.05
N PRO A 97 22.02 -14.09 -15.51
CA PRO A 97 22.67 -13.11 -14.67
C PRO A 97 21.60 -12.19 -14.12
N GLU A 98 21.22 -12.41 -12.89
CA GLU A 98 20.40 -11.47 -12.16
C GLU A 98 21.23 -10.20 -12.16
N GLN A 99 20.70 -9.21 -12.82
CA GLN A 99 21.26 -7.90 -12.95
C GLN A 99 21.68 -7.43 -11.55
N THR A 100 22.98 -7.37 -11.29
CA THR A 100 23.51 -7.05 -9.96
C THR A 100 23.63 -5.55 -9.82
N PHE A 101 23.22 -5.05 -8.66
CA PHE A 101 23.22 -3.62 -8.35
C PHE A 101 24.13 -3.35 -7.16
N SER A 102 24.96 -2.35 -7.25
CA SER A 102 25.73 -1.90 -6.07
C SER A 102 24.79 -1.41 -4.96
N LYS A 103 25.19 -1.52 -3.69
CA LYS A 103 24.39 -1.03 -2.54
C LYS A 103 23.92 0.43 -2.73
N LYS A 104 24.81 1.27 -3.29
CA LYS A 104 24.47 2.68 -3.58
C LYS A 104 23.50 2.82 -4.75
N ALA A 105 23.63 1.99 -5.79
CA ALA A 105 22.69 1.95 -6.90
C ALA A 105 21.30 1.50 -6.44
N THR A 106 21.22 0.42 -5.66
CA THR A 106 19.98 -0.10 -5.10
C THR A 106 19.26 0.95 -4.26
N LYS A 107 20.00 1.66 -3.40
CA LYS A 107 19.47 2.75 -2.58
C LYS A 107 18.91 3.88 -3.45
N LEU A 108 19.69 4.34 -4.43
CA LEU A 108 19.30 5.42 -5.33
C LEU A 108 18.09 5.03 -6.21
N ILE A 109 18.05 3.79 -6.72
CA ILE A 109 16.92 3.24 -7.48
C ILE A 109 15.65 3.21 -6.64
N SER A 110 15.73 2.78 -5.36
CA SER A 110 14.59 2.77 -4.45
C SER A 110 14.12 4.17 -4.09
N GLU A 111 15.05 5.09 -3.80
CA GLU A 111 14.76 6.50 -3.50
C GLU A 111 14.10 7.22 -4.68
N MET A 112 14.47 6.87 -5.90
CA MET A 112 13.97 7.51 -7.13
C MET A 112 12.84 6.71 -7.79
N SER A 113 12.40 5.58 -7.19
CA SER A 113 11.35 4.69 -7.72
C SER A 113 11.57 4.28 -9.18
N ILE A 114 12.83 4.00 -9.54
CA ILE A 114 13.20 3.60 -10.90
C ILE A 114 12.90 2.10 -11.05
N ASP A 115 12.27 1.71 -12.17
CA ASP A 115 12.11 0.31 -12.51
C ASP A 115 13.49 -0.29 -12.87
N LYS A 116 13.92 -1.35 -12.17
CA LYS A 116 15.19 -2.02 -12.41
C LYS A 116 15.31 -2.58 -13.84
N SER A 117 14.19 -2.88 -14.49
CA SER A 117 14.15 -3.40 -15.86
C SER A 117 14.74 -2.44 -16.92
N VAL A 118 14.85 -1.14 -16.61
CA VAL A 118 15.46 -0.15 -17.52
C VAL A 118 16.97 -0.37 -17.71
N PHE A 119 17.61 -1.11 -16.80
CA PHE A 119 19.04 -1.43 -16.85
C PHE A 119 19.33 -2.85 -17.37
N LYS A 120 18.35 -3.53 -18.00
CA LYS A 120 18.43 -4.94 -18.42
C LYS A 120 19.67 -5.31 -19.25
N ASP A 121 20.29 -4.35 -19.91
CA ASP A 121 21.48 -4.55 -20.73
C ASP A 121 22.80 -4.42 -19.94
N ASP A 122 22.74 -3.96 -18.69
CA ASP A 122 23.89 -3.79 -17.80
C ASP A 122 24.04 -5.00 -16.87
N LYS A 123 25.19 -5.68 -16.92
CA LYS A 123 25.49 -6.83 -16.05
C LYS A 123 25.67 -6.43 -14.58
N PHE A 124 26.23 -5.24 -14.33
CA PHE A 124 26.42 -4.68 -13.00
C PHE A 124 26.11 -3.19 -13.01
N VAL A 125 25.10 -2.78 -12.24
CA VAL A 125 24.64 -1.40 -12.18
C VAL A 125 25.25 -0.67 -11.01
N THR A 126 26.10 0.32 -11.29
CA THR A 126 26.72 1.19 -10.30
C THR A 126 25.86 2.44 -10.04
N GLU A 127 26.16 3.17 -8.96
CA GLU A 127 25.54 4.49 -8.72
C GLU A 127 25.74 5.44 -9.89
N GLU A 128 26.87 5.38 -10.56
CA GLU A 128 27.20 6.22 -11.73
C GLU A 128 26.28 5.93 -12.92
N ILE A 129 26.05 4.65 -13.24
CA ILE A 129 25.14 4.23 -14.30
C ILE A 129 23.71 4.73 -13.99
N VAL A 130 23.26 4.61 -12.73
CA VAL A 130 21.94 5.13 -12.32
C VAL A 130 21.89 6.66 -12.47
N ARG A 131 22.94 7.36 -12.07
CA ARG A 131 23.01 8.83 -12.22
C ARG A 131 23.11 9.26 -13.68
N GLU A 132 23.82 8.52 -14.52
CA GLU A 132 23.89 8.76 -15.96
C GLU A 132 22.52 8.52 -16.62
N PHE A 133 21.82 7.45 -16.28
CA PHE A 133 20.44 7.20 -16.70
C PHE A 133 19.53 8.36 -16.31
N LEU A 134 19.60 8.82 -15.05
CA LEU A 134 18.85 9.98 -14.59
C LEU A 134 19.24 11.27 -15.33
N SER A 135 20.50 11.48 -15.63
CA SER A 135 20.95 12.65 -16.42
C SER A 135 20.51 12.59 -17.88
N ASN A 136 20.48 11.40 -18.47
CA ASN A 136 20.02 11.18 -19.85
C ASN A 136 18.49 11.22 -19.96
N SER A 137 17.78 10.77 -18.91
CA SER A 137 16.33 10.95 -18.77
C SER A 137 15.94 12.43 -18.56
N ASN A 138 16.85 13.24 -18.00
CA ASN A 138 16.72 14.70 -17.85
C ASN A 138 16.93 15.49 -19.15
N ASN A 139 17.14 14.84 -20.31
CA ASN A 139 17.00 15.48 -21.61
C ASN A 139 15.52 15.77 -22.00
N ILE A 140 14.59 15.61 -21.06
CA ILE A 140 13.25 16.18 -21.16
C ILE A 140 13.39 17.70 -20.97
N GLY A 141 13.63 18.41 -22.05
CA GLY A 141 13.52 19.85 -22.19
C GLY A 141 14.57 20.67 -21.43
N LYS A 142 15.54 21.24 -22.18
CA LYS A 142 16.45 22.26 -21.66
C LYS A 142 15.76 23.52 -21.11
N ASP A 143 14.41 23.59 -21.23
CA ASP A 143 13.56 24.72 -20.86
C ASP A 143 12.53 24.36 -19.75
N SER A 144 12.77 23.30 -18.95
CA SER A 144 11.85 22.91 -17.87
C SER A 144 12.35 23.34 -16.51
N GLU A 145 11.49 23.98 -15.73
CA GLU A 145 11.73 24.26 -14.32
C GLU A 145 11.56 22.97 -13.48
N ILE A 146 12.53 22.66 -12.63
CA ILE A 146 12.49 21.48 -11.76
C ILE A 146 11.93 21.89 -10.40
N ILE A 147 10.75 21.37 -10.06
CA ILE A 147 10.14 21.52 -8.73
C ILE A 147 10.37 20.23 -7.94
N LYS A 148 11.14 20.33 -6.84
CA LYS A 148 11.34 19.21 -5.94
C LYS A 148 10.06 18.90 -5.18
N LEU A 149 9.66 17.62 -5.18
CA LEU A 149 8.54 17.16 -4.37
C LEU A 149 8.88 17.27 -2.87
N SER A 150 7.91 17.70 -2.08
CA SER A 150 8.03 17.68 -0.63
C SER A 150 8.06 16.23 -0.11
N PRO A 151 8.69 15.95 1.06
CA PRO A 151 8.68 14.62 1.68
C PRO A 151 7.26 14.07 1.87
N ARG A 152 6.30 14.93 2.21
CA ARG A 152 4.88 14.61 2.32
C ARG A 152 4.30 14.14 0.98
N LYS A 153 4.61 14.82 -0.13
CA LYS A 153 4.12 14.44 -1.46
C LYS A 153 4.72 13.12 -1.94
N ILE A 154 5.98 12.87 -1.60
CA ILE A 154 6.64 11.57 -1.88
C ILE A 154 5.93 10.44 -1.11
N SER A 155 5.62 10.65 0.17
CA SER A 155 4.88 9.66 0.98
C SER A 155 3.47 9.40 0.43
N GLU A 156 2.76 10.45 0.02
CA GLU A 156 1.46 10.34 -0.63
C GLU A 156 1.54 9.51 -1.93
N ILE A 157 2.52 9.80 -2.79
CA ILE A 157 2.75 9.07 -4.04
C ILE A 157 3.02 7.59 -3.75
N ASN A 158 3.86 7.26 -2.77
CA ASN A 158 4.17 5.88 -2.42
C ASN A 158 2.92 5.12 -1.93
N ASN A 159 2.09 5.73 -1.12
CA ASN A 159 0.85 5.13 -0.63
C ASN A 159 -0.16 4.87 -1.76
N LEU A 160 -0.29 5.80 -2.70
CA LEU A 160 -1.24 5.68 -3.81
C LEU A 160 -0.73 4.73 -4.91
N SER A 161 0.58 4.75 -5.22
CA SER A 161 1.15 3.93 -6.29
C SER A 161 1.13 2.43 -5.97
N ASN A 162 1.23 2.05 -4.70
CA ASN A 162 1.12 0.65 -4.28
C ASN A 162 -0.28 0.07 -4.58
N VAL A 163 -1.34 0.86 -4.41
CA VAL A 163 -2.70 0.44 -4.77
C VAL A 163 -2.86 0.33 -6.27
N SER A 164 -2.34 1.29 -7.04
CA SER A 164 -2.41 1.27 -8.50
C SER A 164 -1.71 0.05 -9.13
N ARG A 165 -0.68 -0.47 -8.49
CA ARG A 165 0.06 -1.65 -8.98
C ARG A 165 -0.60 -2.98 -8.62
N ASN A 166 -1.23 -3.09 -7.45
CA ASN A 166 -1.70 -4.36 -6.89
C ASN A 166 -3.22 -4.41 -6.69
N GLY A 167 -3.94 -3.29 -6.79
CA GLY A 167 -5.37 -3.19 -6.55
C GLY A 167 -6.18 -3.24 -7.84
N LEU A 168 -7.32 -3.93 -7.78
CA LEU A 168 -8.33 -3.92 -8.84
C LEU A 168 -9.38 -2.86 -8.49
N VAL A 169 -9.09 -1.59 -8.80
CA VAL A 169 -9.98 -0.47 -8.47
C VAL A 169 -11.04 -0.28 -9.54
N SER A 170 -12.29 -0.15 -9.11
CA SER A 170 -13.42 0.20 -9.96
C SER A 170 -14.26 1.31 -9.32
N THR A 171 -15.18 1.90 -10.06
CA THR A 171 -16.03 3.01 -9.59
C THR A 171 -17.46 2.82 -10.04
N VAL A 172 -18.39 3.04 -9.11
CA VAL A 172 -19.83 3.14 -9.37
C VAL A 172 -20.29 4.52 -8.97
N GLU A 173 -21.13 5.13 -9.80
CA GLU A 173 -21.69 6.45 -9.53
C GLU A 173 -23.21 6.45 -9.73
N LYS A 174 -23.93 7.24 -8.94
CA LYS A 174 -25.35 7.49 -9.09
C LYS A 174 -25.68 8.96 -8.92
N THR A 175 -26.41 9.49 -9.90
CA THR A 175 -26.96 10.85 -9.87
C THR A 175 -28.27 10.86 -9.06
N PHE A 176 -28.46 11.88 -8.24
CA PHE A 176 -29.69 12.09 -7.49
C PHE A 176 -29.99 13.58 -7.30
N ASN A 177 -31.24 13.91 -7.04
CA ASN A 177 -31.63 15.29 -6.77
C ASN A 177 -31.52 15.58 -5.26
N SER A 178 -30.54 16.36 -4.85
CA SER A 178 -30.34 16.73 -3.45
C SER A 178 -31.30 17.77 -2.92
N SER A 179 -32.05 18.50 -3.78
CA SER A 179 -33.03 19.49 -3.36
C SER A 179 -34.24 18.90 -2.64
N ILE A 180 -34.49 17.58 -2.80
CA ILE A 180 -35.57 16.86 -2.11
C ILE A 180 -35.14 16.36 -0.71
N ILE A 181 -33.86 16.52 -0.34
CA ILE A 181 -33.31 16.16 0.96
C ILE A 181 -33.28 17.41 1.82
N ASN A 182 -33.97 17.37 2.95
CA ASN A 182 -33.97 18.48 3.89
C ASN A 182 -32.70 18.49 4.71
N THR A 183 -31.79 19.37 4.34
CA THR A 183 -30.55 19.61 5.12
C THR A 183 -30.70 20.75 6.14
N GLU A 184 -31.80 21.56 6.07
CA GLU A 184 -31.98 22.76 6.89
C GLU A 184 -32.59 22.46 8.26
N THR A 185 -33.51 21.52 8.37
CA THR A 185 -34.23 21.23 9.63
C THR A 185 -33.39 20.65 10.75
N LEU A 186 -32.22 20.11 10.42
CA LEU A 186 -31.31 19.53 11.42
C LEU A 186 -30.42 20.56 12.10
N TYR A 187 -30.36 21.79 11.56
CA TYR A 187 -29.31 22.79 11.86
C TYR A 187 -29.84 24.17 12.21
N GLU A 188 -31.13 24.32 12.52
CA GLU A 188 -31.72 25.62 12.90
C GLU A 188 -31.09 26.25 14.17
N ARG A 189 -30.17 25.57 14.83
CA ARG A 189 -29.59 26.04 16.11
C ARG A 189 -28.15 26.49 16.06
N ASN A 190 -27.42 26.27 14.97
CA ASN A 190 -26.00 26.61 14.86
C ASN A 190 -25.69 27.29 13.53
N GLU A 191 -24.67 28.17 13.53
CA GLU A 191 -24.18 28.90 12.36
C GLU A 191 -23.63 27.97 11.22
N PHE A 192 -23.47 26.69 11.50
CA PHE A 192 -23.07 25.68 10.53
C PHE A 192 -24.31 25.15 9.80
N LYS A 193 -24.50 25.59 8.56
CA LYS A 193 -25.50 25.03 7.67
C LYS A 193 -25.06 23.61 7.26
N GLY A 194 -25.72 22.61 7.82
CA GLY A 194 -25.40 21.23 7.61
C GLY A 194 -25.18 20.88 6.16
N SER A 195 -24.06 20.25 5.89
CA SER A 195 -23.76 19.78 4.54
C SER A 195 -24.37 18.38 4.36
N LEU A 196 -24.83 18.10 3.15
CA LEU A 196 -25.24 16.76 2.76
C LEU A 196 -24.16 15.71 3.09
N SER A 197 -22.89 16.13 3.09
CA SER A 197 -21.75 15.29 3.47
C SER A 197 -21.87 14.71 4.88
N LEU A 198 -22.38 15.46 5.86
CA LEU A 198 -22.55 14.94 7.23
C LEU A 198 -23.69 13.93 7.32
N LEU A 199 -24.78 14.15 6.58
CA LEU A 199 -25.87 13.16 6.45
C LEU A 199 -25.37 11.89 5.77
N LEU A 200 -24.58 12.01 4.72
CA LEU A 200 -23.94 10.88 4.04
C LEU A 200 -23.02 10.10 4.99
N ILE A 201 -22.18 10.78 5.76
CA ILE A 201 -21.34 10.14 6.77
C ILE A 201 -22.20 9.32 7.73
N LYS A 202 -23.31 9.90 8.24
CA LYS A 202 -24.22 9.19 9.17
C LYS A 202 -24.84 7.97 8.52
N VAL A 203 -25.48 8.12 7.38
CA VAL A 203 -26.20 7.05 6.70
C VAL A 203 -25.23 5.93 6.26
N ILE A 204 -24.11 6.28 5.63
CA ILE A 204 -23.11 5.31 5.19
C ILE A 204 -22.55 4.52 6.37
N SER A 205 -22.24 5.21 7.48
CA SER A 205 -21.74 4.54 8.70
C SER A 205 -22.76 3.54 9.25
N GLN A 206 -24.04 3.89 9.25
CA GLN A 206 -25.11 2.98 9.69
C GLN A 206 -25.22 1.75 8.78
N PHE A 207 -25.13 1.93 7.46
CA PHE A 207 -25.15 0.82 6.50
C PHE A 207 -23.94 -0.10 6.65
N LEU A 208 -22.73 0.45 6.84
CA LEU A 208 -21.51 -0.33 7.07
C LEU A 208 -21.54 -1.13 8.39
N ALA A 209 -22.32 -0.70 9.38
CA ALA A 209 -22.54 -1.45 10.63
C ALA A 209 -23.45 -2.67 10.41
N LEU A 210 -24.26 -2.71 9.35
CA LEU A 210 -25.12 -3.85 9.04
C LEU A 210 -24.30 -5.06 8.61
N LYS A 211 -24.74 -6.26 9.02
CA LYS A 211 -24.10 -7.53 8.64
C LYS A 211 -23.92 -7.68 7.12
N LYS A 212 -24.84 -7.15 6.32
CA LYS A 212 -24.83 -7.18 4.85
C LYS A 212 -23.60 -6.48 4.28
N TYR A 213 -23.20 -5.32 4.86
CA TYR A 213 -22.21 -4.42 4.29
C TYR A 213 -20.92 -4.27 5.13
N LYS A 214 -20.83 -4.94 6.29
CA LYS A 214 -19.69 -4.75 7.20
C LYS A 214 -18.32 -5.07 6.57
N HIS A 215 -18.26 -5.98 5.60
CA HIS A 215 -17.02 -6.33 4.90
C HIS A 215 -16.50 -5.20 4.02
N LEU A 216 -17.35 -4.25 3.63
CA LEU A 216 -16.94 -3.04 2.92
C LEU A 216 -16.10 -2.09 3.79
N ASN A 217 -16.19 -2.21 5.13
CA ASN A 217 -15.34 -1.51 6.09
C ASN A 217 -14.04 -2.29 6.34
N SER A 218 -13.22 -2.43 5.31
CA SER A 218 -12.04 -3.31 5.31
C SER A 218 -10.90 -2.78 4.45
N PHE A 219 -9.82 -3.53 4.39
CA PHE A 219 -8.75 -3.41 3.39
C PHE A 219 -8.26 -4.82 3.01
N CYS A 220 -7.58 -4.93 1.85
CA CYS A 220 -7.00 -6.17 1.35
C CYS A 220 -5.48 -6.00 1.19
N ASP A 221 -4.70 -6.93 1.73
CA ASP A 221 -3.24 -6.96 1.57
C ASP A 221 -2.78 -7.75 0.32
N GLY A 222 -3.72 -8.39 -0.38
CA GLY A 222 -3.49 -9.23 -1.55
C GLY A 222 -3.76 -10.71 -1.28
N GLU A 223 -3.68 -11.15 -0.05
CA GLU A 223 -3.97 -12.53 0.39
C GLU A 223 -5.20 -12.60 1.30
N ASN A 224 -5.42 -11.56 2.13
CA ASN A 224 -6.49 -11.54 3.12
C ASN A 224 -7.28 -10.23 3.08
N ILE A 225 -8.56 -10.32 3.49
CA ILE A 225 -9.43 -9.17 3.73
C ILE A 225 -9.52 -8.96 5.23
N TYR A 226 -9.13 -7.77 5.69
CA TYR A 226 -9.15 -7.37 7.10
C TYR A 226 -10.34 -6.47 7.37
N ILE A 227 -11.41 -7.03 7.95
CA ILE A 227 -12.62 -6.27 8.33
C ILE A 227 -12.35 -5.49 9.62
N ARG A 228 -12.51 -4.17 9.58
CA ARG A 228 -12.34 -3.31 10.74
C ARG A 228 -13.53 -3.40 11.68
N LYS A 229 -13.27 -3.31 12.99
CA LYS A 229 -14.32 -3.35 14.02
C LYS A 229 -15.04 -2.02 14.12
N ASP A 230 -14.28 -0.92 14.16
CA ASP A 230 -14.79 0.43 14.27
C ASP A 230 -14.93 1.06 12.88
N ILE A 231 -15.94 1.88 12.69
CA ILE A 231 -16.15 2.67 11.49
C ILE A 231 -15.63 4.09 11.75
N ASN A 232 -14.39 4.33 11.34
CA ASN A 232 -13.72 5.61 11.49
C ASN A 232 -13.81 6.37 10.17
N PHE A 233 -14.69 7.35 10.08
CA PHE A 233 -14.97 8.06 8.85
C PHE A 233 -14.03 9.25 8.66
N GLY A 234 -13.27 9.23 7.58
CA GLY A 234 -12.39 10.33 7.18
C GLY A 234 -13.15 11.41 6.41
N LEU A 235 -12.94 12.65 6.77
CA LEU A 235 -13.41 13.82 6.04
C LEU A 235 -12.21 14.53 5.40
N ALA A 236 -12.20 14.64 4.08
CA ALA A 236 -11.15 15.33 3.35
C ALA A 236 -11.26 16.85 3.53
N LEU A 237 -10.27 17.44 4.18
CA LEU A 237 -10.19 18.89 4.48
C LEU A 237 -9.08 19.53 3.66
N ASN A 238 -9.41 20.57 2.87
CA ASN A 238 -8.44 21.40 2.18
C ASN A 238 -8.88 22.87 2.21
N LEU A 239 -8.49 23.57 3.28
CA LEU A 239 -8.86 24.96 3.55
C LEU A 239 -7.64 25.91 3.43
N GLY A 240 -6.67 25.57 2.56
CA GLY A 240 -5.51 26.41 2.26
C GLY A 240 -4.15 25.87 2.71
N SER A 241 -4.09 25.04 3.76
CA SER A 241 -2.83 24.44 4.27
C SER A 241 -2.56 23.02 3.70
N GLY A 242 -3.15 22.70 2.55
CA GLY A 242 -3.05 21.40 1.88
C GLY A 242 -4.03 20.36 2.40
N LEU A 243 -4.19 19.26 1.66
CA LEU A 243 -5.11 18.20 1.99
C LEU A 243 -4.71 17.46 3.27
N LYS A 244 -5.64 17.39 4.23
CA LYS A 244 -5.57 16.53 5.41
C LYS A 244 -6.89 15.77 5.54
N ILE A 245 -6.86 14.56 6.12
CA ILE A 245 -8.06 13.75 6.36
C ILE A 245 -8.35 13.81 7.85
N GLY A 246 -9.39 14.54 8.26
CA GLY A 246 -9.87 14.56 9.63
C GLY A 246 -10.72 13.33 9.92
N VAL A 247 -10.55 12.66 11.08
CA VAL A 247 -11.18 11.37 11.38
C VAL A 247 -12.26 11.50 12.43
N ILE A 248 -13.50 11.19 12.06
CA ILE A 248 -14.64 11.03 12.95
C ILE A 248 -14.69 9.57 13.38
N ARG A 249 -14.33 9.29 14.64
CA ARG A 249 -14.22 7.92 15.14
C ARG A 249 -15.57 7.34 15.51
N LYS A 250 -15.74 6.02 15.27
CA LYS A 250 -16.94 5.25 15.58
C LYS A 250 -18.22 5.95 15.10
N SER A 251 -18.19 6.45 13.88
CA SER A 251 -19.22 7.29 13.28
C SER A 251 -20.60 6.63 13.22
N ASP A 252 -20.66 5.29 13.21
CA ASP A 252 -21.89 4.50 13.27
C ASP A 252 -22.65 4.68 14.59
N THR A 253 -21.93 4.89 15.70
CA THR A 253 -22.50 5.02 17.04
C THR A 253 -22.93 6.47 17.38
N LEU A 254 -22.45 7.45 16.61
CA LEU A 254 -22.70 8.86 16.85
C LEU A 254 -24.07 9.30 16.33
N THR A 255 -24.69 10.24 17.01
CA THR A 255 -25.80 11.01 16.48
C THR A 255 -25.34 11.99 15.42
N ILE A 256 -26.24 12.53 14.62
CA ILE A 256 -25.89 13.51 13.58
C ILE A 256 -25.27 14.79 14.21
N ASN A 257 -25.75 15.23 15.37
CA ASN A 257 -25.20 16.39 16.08
C ASN A 257 -23.78 16.13 16.60
N GLU A 258 -23.47 14.90 17.02
CA GLU A 258 -22.11 14.52 17.42
C GLU A 258 -21.17 14.44 16.22
N ILE A 259 -21.64 13.93 15.07
CA ILE A 259 -20.86 13.93 13.81
C ILE A 259 -20.52 15.37 13.41
N GLU A 260 -21.51 16.27 13.46
CA GLU A 260 -21.33 17.70 13.19
C GLU A 260 -20.30 18.33 14.13
N SER A 261 -20.49 18.14 15.44
CA SER A 261 -19.57 18.67 16.45
C SER A 261 -18.13 18.18 16.25
N ASN A 262 -17.95 16.91 15.92
CA ASN A 262 -16.63 16.35 15.59
C ASN A 262 -16.06 16.98 14.30
N ALA A 263 -16.88 17.15 13.27
CA ALA A 263 -16.44 17.77 12.02
C ALA A 263 -15.98 19.21 12.22
N ILE A 264 -16.77 20.03 12.96
CA ILE A 264 -16.41 21.41 13.31
C ILE A 264 -15.10 21.44 14.10
N HIS A 265 -14.96 20.59 15.11
CA HIS A 265 -13.74 20.52 15.91
C HIS A 265 -12.50 20.16 15.07
N LEU A 266 -12.63 19.26 14.09
CA LEU A 266 -11.56 18.91 13.16
C LEU A 266 -11.21 20.08 12.23
N ILE A 267 -12.22 20.82 11.76
CA ILE A 267 -12.04 22.03 10.94
C ILE A 267 -11.31 23.12 11.72
N ASP A 268 -11.71 23.39 12.95
CA ASP A 268 -11.05 24.38 13.83
C ASP A 268 -9.59 24.02 14.08
N LYS A 269 -9.32 22.75 14.41
CA LYS A 269 -7.95 22.25 14.56
C LYS A 269 -7.15 22.35 13.27
N TYR A 270 -7.79 22.13 12.12
CA TYR A 270 -7.14 22.28 10.81
C TYR A 270 -6.72 23.73 10.56
N ILE A 271 -7.63 24.70 10.80
CA ILE A 271 -7.39 26.13 10.61
C ILE A 271 -6.29 26.62 11.55
N ASP A 272 -6.30 26.18 12.80
CA ASP A 272 -5.31 26.53 13.81
C ASP A 272 -3.95 25.80 13.66
N ASP A 273 -3.81 24.90 12.67
CA ASP A 273 -2.68 23.96 12.50
C ASP A 273 -2.37 23.13 13.77
N LYS A 274 -3.43 22.71 14.47
CA LYS A 274 -3.38 21.94 15.73
C LYS A 274 -3.80 20.48 15.56
N LEU A 275 -4.00 19.99 14.32
CA LEU A 275 -4.31 18.59 14.09
C LEU A 275 -3.17 17.70 14.56
N LYS A 276 -3.50 16.75 15.41
CA LYS A 276 -2.57 15.73 15.91
C LYS A 276 -2.64 14.47 15.07
N LYS A 277 -1.69 13.57 15.29
CA LYS A 277 -1.66 12.25 14.66
C LYS A 277 -2.96 11.48 14.83
N GLU A 278 -3.51 11.47 16.03
CA GLU A 278 -4.80 10.85 16.37
C GLU A 278 -6.01 11.43 15.62
N ASP A 279 -5.94 12.68 15.16
CA ASP A 279 -7.01 13.33 14.43
C ASP A 279 -7.02 12.95 12.93
N VAL A 280 -5.92 12.38 12.39
CA VAL A 280 -5.72 12.18 10.94
C VAL A 280 -5.35 10.75 10.54
N GLU A 281 -5.17 9.85 11.48
CA GLU A 281 -4.81 8.45 11.22
C GLU A 281 -5.96 7.49 11.53
N ASP A 282 -5.85 6.27 11.02
CA ASP A 282 -6.75 5.16 11.29
C ASP A 282 -8.20 5.37 10.80
N PHE A 283 -8.35 6.09 9.68
CA PHE A 283 -9.63 6.12 8.97
C PHE A 283 -9.86 4.81 8.22
N SER A 284 -11.11 4.38 8.13
CA SER A 284 -11.49 3.17 7.40
C SER A 284 -12.15 3.47 6.06
N ILE A 285 -12.76 4.63 5.93
CA ILE A 285 -13.42 5.13 4.72
C ILE A 285 -13.30 6.65 4.68
N VAL A 286 -13.27 7.27 3.51
CA VAL A 286 -13.11 8.73 3.37
C VAL A 286 -14.17 9.30 2.44
N LEU A 287 -14.73 10.45 2.80
CA LEU A 287 -15.57 11.27 1.94
C LEU A 287 -14.78 12.50 1.46
N THR A 288 -14.79 12.70 0.15
CA THR A 288 -14.32 13.92 -0.50
C THR A 288 -15.51 14.63 -1.13
N ASP A 289 -15.78 15.86 -0.70
CA ASP A 289 -16.85 16.70 -1.22
C ASP A 289 -16.27 17.82 -2.10
N LEU A 290 -16.61 17.81 -3.39
CA LEU A 290 -16.21 18.83 -4.37
C LEU A 290 -17.39 19.67 -4.90
N THR A 291 -18.55 19.58 -4.27
CA THR A 291 -19.77 20.28 -4.71
C THR A 291 -19.61 21.80 -4.68
N GLU A 292 -18.84 22.33 -3.72
CA GLU A 292 -18.54 23.78 -3.64
C GLU A 292 -17.69 24.28 -4.82
N LYS A 293 -17.09 23.39 -5.60
CA LYS A 293 -16.28 23.72 -6.78
C LYS A 293 -17.05 23.54 -8.09
N GLY A 294 -18.30 23.07 -8.01
CA GLY A 294 -19.11 22.80 -9.20
C GLY A 294 -18.51 21.75 -10.12
N ILE A 295 -17.81 20.76 -9.55
CA ILE A 295 -17.22 19.66 -10.32
C ILE A 295 -18.28 18.63 -10.63
N ASP A 296 -18.47 18.30 -11.90
CA ASP A 296 -19.49 17.34 -12.34
C ASP A 296 -19.18 15.91 -11.94
N ASN A 297 -17.90 15.52 -11.98
CA ASN A 297 -17.45 14.16 -11.66
C ASN A 297 -15.95 14.12 -11.35
N PHE A 298 -15.52 13.17 -10.54
CA PHE A 298 -14.11 12.83 -10.28
C PHE A 298 -14.02 11.40 -9.77
N THR A 299 -12.84 10.80 -9.78
CA THR A 299 -12.62 9.45 -9.25
C THR A 299 -11.86 9.55 -7.93
N PRO A 300 -12.50 9.26 -6.78
CA PRO A 300 -11.81 9.14 -5.51
C PRO A 300 -10.74 8.03 -5.56
N LEU A 301 -9.54 8.32 -5.06
CA LEU A 301 -8.43 7.35 -5.07
C LEU A 301 -8.47 6.49 -3.81
N ILE A 302 -8.45 5.17 -3.99
CA ILE A 302 -8.30 4.20 -2.89
C ILE A 302 -6.85 4.21 -2.38
N THR A 303 -6.67 4.04 -1.09
CA THR A 303 -5.38 3.85 -0.44
C THR A 303 -5.17 2.39 -0.02
N THR A 304 -3.96 2.03 0.38
CA THR A 304 -3.65 0.66 0.86
C THR A 304 -4.40 0.27 2.14
N SER A 305 -4.98 1.23 2.84
CA SER A 305 -5.63 1.02 4.14
C SER A 305 -7.16 1.01 4.10
N ASN A 306 -7.77 1.11 2.91
CA ASN A 306 -9.23 1.08 2.81
C ASN A 306 -9.69 0.46 1.48
N SER A 307 -10.89 -0.14 1.50
CA SER A 307 -11.51 -0.75 0.32
C SER A 307 -12.54 0.14 -0.36
N LEU A 308 -12.96 1.22 0.28
CA LEU A 308 -13.90 2.20 -0.26
C LEU A 308 -13.39 3.63 -0.10
N MET A 309 -13.64 4.44 -1.14
CA MET A 309 -13.52 5.90 -1.10
C MET A 309 -14.76 6.52 -1.69
N ILE A 310 -15.29 7.56 -1.05
CA ILE A 310 -16.55 8.20 -1.41
C ILE A 310 -16.29 9.60 -1.94
N GLY A 311 -16.92 9.93 -3.04
CA GLY A 311 -16.94 11.24 -3.65
C GLY A 311 -18.36 11.81 -3.71
N LEU A 312 -18.47 13.11 -3.47
CA LEU A 312 -19.67 13.88 -3.73
C LEU A 312 -19.33 15.00 -4.71
N ALA A 313 -20.05 15.02 -5.85
CA ALA A 313 -19.86 15.98 -6.93
C ALA A 313 -21.22 16.53 -7.42
N GLY A 314 -21.18 17.47 -8.36
CA GLY A 314 -22.34 18.14 -8.91
C GLY A 314 -22.63 19.46 -8.23
N GLU A 315 -23.75 20.07 -8.58
CA GLU A 315 -24.16 21.39 -8.08
C GLU A 315 -24.92 21.24 -6.74
N LYS A 316 -24.47 21.97 -5.73
CA LYS A 316 -25.08 21.98 -4.41
C LYS A 316 -26.54 22.44 -4.46
N GLY A 317 -27.43 21.68 -3.80
CA GLY A 317 -28.87 21.98 -3.76
C GLY A 317 -29.61 21.66 -5.06
N SER A 318 -29.00 20.91 -5.98
CA SER A 318 -29.57 20.51 -7.27
C SER A 318 -29.24 19.05 -7.58
N ILE A 319 -28.79 18.77 -8.77
CA ILE A 319 -28.38 17.43 -9.19
C ILE A 319 -26.96 17.16 -8.71
N GLN A 320 -26.84 16.18 -7.82
CA GLN A 320 -25.56 15.74 -7.29
C GLN A 320 -25.29 14.28 -7.65
N ARG A 321 -24.05 13.87 -7.44
CA ARG A 321 -23.54 12.56 -7.80
C ARG A 321 -22.78 11.97 -6.63
N LEU A 322 -23.27 10.83 -6.13
CA LEU A 322 -22.55 10.00 -5.19
C LEU A 322 -21.69 9.02 -5.97
N ILE A 323 -20.39 9.04 -5.69
CA ILE A 323 -19.36 8.27 -6.39
C ILE A 323 -18.69 7.37 -5.35
N ILE A 324 -18.58 6.09 -5.63
CA ILE A 324 -17.88 5.13 -4.79
C ILE A 324 -16.82 4.42 -5.62
N SER A 325 -15.55 4.69 -5.31
CA SER A 325 -14.43 3.86 -5.76
C SER A 325 -14.23 2.71 -4.78
N PHE A 326 -14.00 1.50 -5.28
CA PHE A 326 -13.89 0.30 -4.47
C PHE A 326 -12.82 -0.67 -4.98
N ASP A 327 -12.32 -1.49 -4.07
CA ASP A 327 -11.39 -2.56 -4.37
C ASP A 327 -12.15 -3.83 -4.77
N HIS A 328 -12.00 -4.22 -6.03
CA HIS A 328 -12.69 -5.40 -6.60
C HIS A 328 -12.26 -6.74 -5.97
N ARG A 329 -11.19 -6.75 -5.18
CA ARG A 329 -10.79 -7.91 -4.38
C ARG A 329 -11.68 -8.11 -3.15
N VAL A 330 -12.39 -7.07 -2.71
CA VAL A 330 -13.27 -7.08 -1.53
C VAL A 330 -14.73 -7.23 -1.90
N THR A 331 -15.17 -6.61 -3.00
CA THR A 331 -16.57 -6.53 -3.42
C THR A 331 -16.68 -6.38 -4.94
N ASP A 332 -17.89 -6.41 -5.47
CA ASP A 332 -18.18 -6.24 -6.91
C ASP A 332 -19.09 -5.05 -7.19
N GLY A 333 -19.20 -4.73 -8.49
CA GLY A 333 -19.99 -3.59 -8.96
C GLY A 333 -21.49 -3.70 -8.67
N LEU A 334 -22.06 -4.91 -8.63
CA LEU A 334 -23.49 -5.13 -8.34
C LEU A 334 -23.80 -4.85 -6.86
N GLU A 335 -22.92 -5.31 -5.96
CA GLU A 335 -23.09 -5.04 -4.54
C GLU A 335 -22.93 -3.55 -4.24
N ILE A 336 -21.92 -2.88 -4.82
CA ILE A 336 -21.74 -1.42 -4.66
C ILE A 336 -22.92 -0.64 -5.27
N ALA A 337 -23.46 -1.03 -6.42
CA ALA A 337 -24.64 -0.41 -7.00
C ALA A 337 -25.85 -0.53 -6.07
N THR A 338 -26.02 -1.70 -5.43
CA THR A 338 -27.07 -1.91 -4.42
C THR A 338 -26.83 -1.03 -3.19
N PHE A 339 -25.61 -0.99 -2.69
CA PHE A 339 -25.22 -0.15 -1.54
C PHE A 339 -25.48 1.34 -1.80
N VAL A 340 -25.13 1.85 -2.98
CA VAL A 340 -25.39 3.24 -3.39
C VAL A 340 -26.90 3.53 -3.44
N ASN A 341 -27.70 2.60 -3.98
CA ASN A 341 -29.15 2.74 -4.03
C ASN A 341 -29.75 2.79 -2.62
N ASP A 342 -29.39 1.84 -1.77
CA ASP A 342 -29.86 1.77 -0.38
C ASP A 342 -29.54 3.09 0.38
N ILE A 343 -28.34 3.66 0.20
CA ILE A 343 -27.94 4.93 0.81
C ILE A 343 -28.82 6.08 0.35
N ILE A 344 -29.00 6.25 -0.97
CA ILE A 344 -29.77 7.37 -1.54
C ILE A 344 -31.24 7.26 -1.16
N GLU A 345 -31.83 6.08 -1.22
CA GLU A 345 -33.22 5.84 -0.82
C GLU A 345 -33.41 6.17 0.67
N ASN A 346 -32.52 5.71 1.53
CA ASN A 346 -32.58 6.04 2.96
C ASN A 346 -32.41 7.54 3.25
N LEU A 347 -31.54 8.24 2.53
CA LEU A 347 -31.40 9.70 2.66
C LEU A 347 -32.69 10.43 2.32
N ILE A 348 -33.35 10.04 1.23
CA ILE A 348 -34.60 10.66 0.80
C ILE A 348 -35.74 10.36 1.77
N GLU A 349 -35.84 9.11 2.27
CA GLU A 349 -36.87 8.69 3.19
C GLU A 349 -36.71 9.27 4.59
N SER A 350 -35.47 9.32 5.10
CA SER A 350 -35.17 9.78 6.46
C SER A 350 -35.13 11.30 6.60
N PHE A 351 -34.84 12.01 5.51
CA PHE A 351 -34.70 13.46 5.49
C PHE A 351 -35.47 14.12 4.34
N PRO A 352 -36.80 13.91 4.25
CA PRO A 352 -37.58 14.49 3.16
C PRO A 352 -37.73 16.00 3.34
N CYS A 353 -37.63 16.78 2.25
CA CYS A 353 -38.12 18.14 2.24
C CYS A 353 -39.63 18.16 2.51
N ALA A 354 -40.10 19.05 3.35
CA ALA A 354 -41.52 19.28 3.49
C ALA A 354 -42.11 19.56 2.09
N LYS A 355 -43.12 18.79 1.66
CA LYS A 355 -43.84 19.06 0.40
C LYS A 355 -44.44 20.47 0.55
N ILE A 356 -43.96 21.41 -0.26
CA ILE A 356 -44.59 22.73 -0.43
C ILE A 356 -45.99 22.54 -1.04
#